data_9a0230c86819826343328a9e72c82c83
#
_entry.id   9a0230c86819826343328a9e72c82c83
#
_cell.length_a   1.000
_cell.length_b   1.000
_cell.length_c   1.000
_cell.angle_alpha   90.00
_cell.angle_beta   90.00
_cell.angle_gamma   90.00
#
_symmetry.space_group_name_H-M   'P 1'
#
loop_
_entity.id
_entity.type
_entity.pdbx_description
1 polymer ?
#
loop_
_entity_poly.entity_id
_entity_poly.type
_entity_poly.pdbx_seq_one_letter_code
_entity_poly.pdbx_strand_id
1 'polypeptide(L)'
;LVQFAMARRRYEKVLKERRKGALPRVSLDNYSGVLGTVEAGALLQKAGVRVPEHVLCQTPEEAAAAASKFSSSVALKIESRDILHKTDAGGVRLGLGELKTVKAAFEDITRETALFNPAAVLDGVIVARMVEPGIEMVIGLNRDPSFGNVIMVGLGGVFVEVMEDIAIRLCPVTPVEAIHMLDSLKCAPILKGARGGPQVDKEKLAQMI
;
A
#
# COMPACT_ATOMS: atom_id res chain seq x y z
N LEU A 1 -37.11 0.53 -7.36
CA LEU A 1 -37.46 1.37 -6.20
C LEU A 1 -37.20 0.65 -4.88
N VAL A 2 -37.66 -0.60 -4.66
CA VAL A 2 -37.45 -1.33 -3.39
C VAL A 2 -35.95 -1.57 -3.11
N GLN A 3 -35.18 -2.01 -4.08
CA GLN A 3 -33.74 -2.22 -3.93
C GLN A 3 -32.99 -0.91 -3.60
N PHE A 4 -33.36 0.20 -4.22
CA PHE A 4 -32.80 1.51 -3.92
C PHE A 4 -33.12 1.96 -2.49
N ALA A 5 -34.36 1.77 -2.03
CA ALA A 5 -34.77 2.09 -0.67
C ALA A 5 -34.04 1.24 0.38
N MET A 6 -33.81 -0.05 0.09
CA MET A 6 -33.03 -0.94 0.94
C MET A 6 -31.56 -0.52 1.01
N ALA A 7 -30.94 -0.19 -0.13
CA ALA A 7 -29.57 0.32 -0.18
C ALA A 7 -29.40 1.61 0.62
N ARG A 8 -30.36 2.55 0.49
CA ARG A 8 -30.37 3.80 1.26
C ARG A 8 -30.49 3.56 2.76
N ARG A 9 -31.41 2.69 3.19
CA ARG A 9 -31.57 2.33 4.63
C ARG A 9 -30.31 1.68 5.20
N ARG A 10 -29.68 0.81 4.41
CA ARG A 10 -28.42 0.17 4.80
C ARG A 10 -27.31 1.21 4.97
N TYR A 11 -27.18 2.14 4.02
CA TYR A 11 -26.21 3.23 4.08
C TYR A 11 -26.44 4.14 5.30
N GLU A 12 -27.69 4.54 5.58
CA GLU A 12 -28.03 5.34 6.76
C GLU A 12 -27.72 4.62 8.09
N LYS A 13 -27.90 3.29 8.13
CA LYS A 13 -27.52 2.46 9.29
C LYS A 13 -26.01 2.46 9.49
N VAL A 14 -25.25 2.24 8.43
CA VAL A 14 -23.78 2.27 8.45
C VAL A 14 -23.26 3.63 8.93
N LEU A 15 -23.82 4.72 8.43
CA LEU A 15 -23.47 6.08 8.88
C LEU A 15 -23.74 6.30 10.37
N LYS A 16 -24.84 5.75 10.90
CA LYS A 16 -25.17 5.84 12.34
C LYS A 16 -24.22 5.02 13.21
N GLU A 17 -23.87 3.81 12.78
CA GLU A 17 -22.93 2.94 13.48
C GLU A 17 -21.53 3.55 13.52
N ARG A 18 -21.07 4.15 12.43
CA ARG A 18 -19.77 4.82 12.35
C ARG A 18 -19.64 6.03 13.27
N ARG A 19 -20.73 6.73 13.54
CA ARG A 19 -20.74 7.84 14.51
C ARG A 19 -20.50 7.39 15.96
N LYS A 20 -20.67 6.10 16.26
CA LYS A 20 -20.47 5.52 17.60
C LYS A 20 -19.03 5.03 17.86
N GLY A 21 -18.25 4.79 16.81
CA GLY A 21 -16.84 4.38 16.90
C GLY A 21 -15.92 5.54 16.53
N ALA A 22 -15.21 6.10 17.49
CA ALA A 22 -14.19 7.12 17.21
C ALA A 22 -12.98 6.44 16.57
N LEU A 23 -12.96 6.35 15.25
CA LEU A 23 -11.73 6.03 14.53
C LEU A 23 -10.73 7.19 14.65
N PRO A 24 -9.43 6.91 14.75
CA PRO A 24 -8.42 7.96 14.70
C PRO A 24 -8.63 8.78 13.42
N ARG A 25 -8.82 10.08 13.58
CA ARG A 25 -8.89 11.00 12.44
C ARG A 25 -7.50 11.52 12.18
N VAL A 26 -6.99 11.28 10.99
CA VAL A 26 -5.75 11.88 10.50
C VAL A 26 -6.16 13.05 9.62
N SER A 27 -5.74 14.28 9.98
CA SER A 27 -5.96 15.46 9.12
C SER A 27 -5.06 15.34 7.89
N LEU A 28 -5.61 15.66 6.72
CA LEU A 28 -4.91 15.74 5.46
C LEU A 28 -4.73 17.18 4.97
N ASP A 29 -5.08 18.18 5.79
CA ASP A 29 -5.11 19.61 5.40
C ASP A 29 -3.74 20.14 4.97
N ASN A 30 -2.65 19.53 5.45
CA ASN A 30 -1.27 19.92 5.12
C ASN A 30 -0.68 19.14 3.94
N TYR A 31 -1.47 18.31 3.28
CA TYR A 31 -1.00 17.45 2.20
C TYR A 31 -1.74 17.78 0.89
N SER A 32 -0.99 17.84 -0.20
CA SER A 32 -1.54 18.06 -1.54
C SER A 32 -0.72 17.32 -2.59
N GLY A 33 -1.37 16.89 -3.67
CA GLY A 33 -0.72 16.16 -4.75
C GLY A 33 -0.30 14.74 -4.37
N VAL A 34 0.76 14.27 -5.00
CA VAL A 34 1.33 12.94 -4.75
C VAL A 34 2.24 12.99 -3.52
N LEU A 35 1.96 12.15 -2.55
CA LEU A 35 2.81 12.00 -1.36
C LEU A 35 3.97 11.06 -1.63
N GLY A 36 5.13 11.42 -1.13
CA GLY A 36 6.29 10.55 -1.11
C GLY A 36 6.13 9.39 -0.12
N THR A 37 7.00 8.39 -0.24
CA THR A 37 6.96 7.18 0.60
C THR A 37 7.06 7.50 2.10
N VAL A 38 7.91 8.45 2.48
CA VAL A 38 8.11 8.86 3.88
C VAL A 38 6.85 9.53 4.43
N GLU A 39 6.28 10.48 3.67
CA GLU A 39 5.06 11.20 4.08
C GLU A 39 3.85 10.26 4.18
N ALA A 40 3.65 9.41 3.17
CA ALA A 40 2.59 8.41 3.15
C ALA A 40 2.74 7.40 4.29
N GLY A 41 3.98 6.91 4.53
CA GLY A 41 4.29 6.02 5.63
C GLY A 41 3.96 6.62 7.00
N ALA A 42 4.31 7.89 7.22
CA ALA A 42 4.00 8.59 8.45
C ALA A 42 2.48 8.77 8.67
N LEU A 43 1.72 9.03 7.61
CA LEU A 43 0.25 9.09 7.66
C LEU A 43 -0.37 7.74 8.03
N LEU A 44 0.08 6.67 7.36
CA LEU A 44 -0.38 5.32 7.63
C LEU A 44 -0.09 4.89 9.07
N GLN A 45 1.10 5.20 9.59
CA GLN A 45 1.45 4.92 10.99
C GLN A 45 0.56 5.68 11.97
N LYS A 46 0.24 6.96 11.70
CA LYS A 46 -0.73 7.73 12.51
C LYS A 46 -2.14 7.12 12.49
N ALA A 47 -2.50 6.48 11.38
CA ALA A 47 -3.75 5.73 11.26
C ALA A 47 -3.69 4.32 11.87
N GLY A 48 -2.58 3.94 12.50
CA GLY A 48 -2.40 2.62 13.13
C GLY A 48 -1.97 1.50 12.19
N VAL A 49 -1.66 1.81 10.93
CA VAL A 49 -1.16 0.83 9.96
C VAL A 49 0.34 0.62 10.17
N ARG A 50 0.78 -0.63 10.23
CA ARG A 50 2.21 -0.94 10.29
C ARG A 50 2.86 -0.70 8.93
N VAL A 51 3.92 0.07 8.95
CA VAL A 51 4.74 0.35 7.77
C VAL A 51 6.13 -0.23 8.02
N PRO A 52 6.75 -0.92 7.05
CA PRO A 52 8.12 -1.39 7.17
C PRO A 52 9.07 -0.23 7.49
N GLU A 53 10.06 -0.49 8.31
CA GLU A 53 11.12 0.48 8.61
C GLU A 53 11.82 0.87 7.31
N HIS A 54 11.97 2.16 7.08
CA HIS A 54 12.59 2.70 5.88
C HIS A 54 13.29 4.02 6.15
N VAL A 55 14.29 4.34 5.34
CA VAL A 55 15.07 5.57 5.40
C VAL A 55 15.23 6.11 3.98
N LEU A 56 15.02 7.40 3.80
CA LEU A 56 15.37 8.11 2.57
C LEU A 56 16.86 8.47 2.60
N CYS A 57 17.59 8.07 1.58
CA CYS A 57 19.03 8.27 1.44
C CYS A 57 19.33 9.07 0.17
N GLN A 58 20.33 9.95 0.25
CA GLN A 58 20.77 10.83 -0.84
C GLN A 58 22.05 10.30 -1.52
N THR A 59 22.78 9.43 -0.81
CA THR A 59 24.08 8.91 -1.26
C THR A 59 24.16 7.39 -1.08
N PRO A 60 25.02 6.70 -1.87
CA PRO A 60 25.29 5.27 -1.67
C PRO A 60 25.82 4.94 -0.28
N GLU A 61 26.59 5.88 0.33
CA GLU A 61 27.14 5.75 1.68
C GLU A 61 26.02 5.76 2.73
N GLU A 62 25.07 6.68 2.61
CA GLU A 62 23.90 6.76 3.48
C GLU A 62 23.05 5.48 3.33
N ALA A 63 22.86 5.00 2.10
CA ALA A 63 22.10 3.77 1.84
C ALA A 63 22.75 2.56 2.51
N ALA A 64 24.07 2.41 2.41
CA ALA A 64 24.80 1.35 3.10
C ALA A 64 24.72 1.48 4.63
N ALA A 65 24.86 2.70 5.15
CA ALA A 65 24.72 2.96 6.59
C ALA A 65 23.29 2.72 7.11
N ALA A 66 22.27 3.00 6.33
CA ALA A 66 20.88 2.66 6.64
C ALA A 66 20.67 1.14 6.63
N ALA A 67 21.16 0.45 5.58
CA ALA A 67 21.04 -1.00 5.46
C ALA A 67 21.73 -1.75 6.61
N SER A 68 22.87 -1.26 7.10
CA SER A 68 23.59 -1.88 8.22
C SER A 68 22.80 -1.88 9.55
N LYS A 69 21.79 -1.02 9.68
CA LYS A 69 20.93 -0.97 10.88
C LYS A 69 19.82 -2.02 10.85
N PHE A 70 19.51 -2.56 9.69
CA PHE A 70 18.50 -3.61 9.55
C PHE A 70 19.14 -4.97 9.67
N SER A 71 18.56 -5.84 10.51
CA SER A 71 19.04 -7.22 10.72
C SER A 71 18.62 -8.20 9.62
N SER A 72 18.09 -7.70 8.51
CA SER A 72 17.61 -8.49 7.36
C SER A 72 18.06 -7.83 6.06
N SER A 73 17.89 -8.52 4.93
CA SER A 73 18.05 -7.91 3.62
C SER A 73 17.14 -6.70 3.44
N VAL A 74 17.53 -5.82 2.54
CA VAL A 74 16.80 -4.56 2.26
C VAL A 74 16.32 -4.50 0.82
N ALA A 75 15.29 -3.68 0.60
CA ALA A 75 14.85 -3.23 -0.71
C ALA A 75 15.28 -1.78 -0.91
N LEU A 76 15.77 -1.47 -2.11
CA LEU A 76 16.00 -0.10 -2.56
C LEU A 76 14.93 0.28 -3.57
N LYS A 77 14.36 1.47 -3.40
CA LYS A 77 13.35 2.04 -4.31
C LYS A 77 13.62 3.51 -4.51
N ILE A 78 13.63 3.97 -5.76
CA ILE A 78 13.70 5.42 -6.01
C ILE A 78 12.56 6.16 -5.35
N GLU A 79 12.82 7.38 -4.92
CA GLU A 79 11.79 8.30 -4.48
C GLU A 79 11.67 9.45 -5.47
N SER A 80 10.51 9.55 -6.09
CA SER A 80 10.17 10.59 -7.08
C SER A 80 8.66 10.75 -7.13
N ARG A 81 8.20 11.98 -7.23
CA ARG A 81 6.78 12.30 -7.47
C ARG A 81 6.42 12.24 -8.95
N ASP A 82 7.42 12.23 -9.83
CA ASP A 82 7.25 12.21 -11.28
C ASP A 82 7.23 10.78 -11.84
N ILE A 83 7.66 9.77 -11.04
CA ILE A 83 7.72 8.36 -11.44
C ILE A 83 6.88 7.53 -10.50
N LEU A 84 5.64 7.26 -10.90
CA LEU A 84 4.69 6.47 -10.09
C LEU A 84 4.98 4.97 -10.18
N HIS A 85 5.32 4.46 -11.36
CA HIS A 85 5.64 3.06 -11.62
C HIS A 85 7.16 2.83 -11.54
N LYS A 86 7.66 2.73 -10.31
CA LYS A 86 9.11 2.66 -10.01
C LYS A 86 9.78 1.42 -10.61
N THR A 87 9.05 0.31 -10.72
CA THR A 87 9.55 -0.94 -11.30
C THR A 87 9.83 -0.80 -12.80
N ASP A 88 8.92 -0.14 -13.53
CA ASP A 88 9.05 0.04 -14.99
C ASP A 88 10.24 0.94 -15.34
N ALA A 89 10.56 1.87 -14.44
CA ALA A 89 11.72 2.76 -14.56
C ALA A 89 13.04 2.10 -14.11
N GLY A 90 13.07 0.80 -13.81
CA GLY A 90 14.26 0.14 -13.26
C GLY A 90 14.62 0.62 -11.83
N GLY A 91 13.75 1.37 -11.18
CA GLY A 91 13.98 2.05 -9.90
C GLY A 91 13.79 1.19 -8.66
N VAL A 92 13.84 -0.15 -8.75
CA VAL A 92 13.65 -1.06 -7.62
C VAL A 92 14.70 -2.16 -7.63
N ARG A 93 15.30 -2.45 -6.47
CA ARG A 93 16.13 -3.64 -6.20
C ARG A 93 15.71 -4.27 -4.88
N LEU A 94 15.60 -5.58 -4.86
CA LEU A 94 15.09 -6.34 -3.71
C LEU A 94 16.16 -7.33 -3.21
N GLY A 95 16.06 -7.70 -1.93
CA GLY A 95 16.84 -8.80 -1.34
C GLY A 95 18.33 -8.51 -1.17
N LEU A 96 18.73 -7.24 -1.04
CA LEU A 96 20.13 -6.86 -0.89
C LEU A 96 20.60 -7.11 0.55
N GLY A 97 21.60 -7.99 0.72
CA GLY A 97 22.14 -8.35 2.04
C GLY A 97 23.53 -7.76 2.33
N GLU A 98 24.33 -7.48 1.32
CA GLU A 98 25.68 -6.99 1.47
C GLU A 98 25.78 -5.48 1.22
N LEU A 99 26.54 -4.77 2.06
CA LEU A 99 26.66 -3.30 1.95
C LEU A 99 27.28 -2.85 0.62
N LYS A 100 28.16 -3.66 0.05
CA LYS A 100 28.76 -3.38 -1.26
C LYS A 100 27.71 -3.46 -2.38
N THR A 101 26.83 -4.45 -2.34
CA THR A 101 25.74 -4.59 -3.32
C THR A 101 24.68 -3.50 -3.15
N VAL A 102 24.46 -3.02 -1.91
CA VAL A 102 23.56 -1.89 -1.64
C VAL A 102 24.06 -0.61 -2.32
N LYS A 103 25.37 -0.30 -2.22
CA LYS A 103 25.96 0.86 -2.88
C LYS A 103 25.84 0.77 -4.41
N ALA A 104 26.25 -0.35 -4.98
CA ALA A 104 26.15 -0.57 -6.42
C ALA A 104 24.69 -0.46 -6.91
N ALA A 105 23.75 -1.07 -6.18
CA ALA A 105 22.33 -0.98 -6.49
C ALA A 105 21.78 0.45 -6.44
N PHE A 106 22.24 1.26 -5.48
CA PHE A 106 21.86 2.68 -5.39
C PHE A 106 22.28 3.43 -6.67
N GLU A 107 23.54 3.28 -7.09
CA GLU A 107 24.09 3.91 -8.31
C GLU A 107 23.35 3.43 -9.56
N ASP A 108 23.08 2.13 -9.66
CA ASP A 108 22.40 1.53 -10.81
C ASP A 108 20.97 2.02 -10.96
N ILE A 109 20.13 1.97 -9.90
CA ILE A 109 18.73 2.41 -9.98
C ILE A 109 18.64 3.91 -10.26
N THR A 110 19.55 4.72 -9.71
CA THR A 110 19.58 6.16 -9.95
C THR A 110 19.91 6.45 -11.42
N ARG A 111 20.91 5.75 -11.99
CA ARG A 111 21.31 5.88 -13.38
C ARG A 111 20.19 5.41 -14.32
N GLU A 112 19.62 4.22 -14.09
CA GLU A 112 18.55 3.67 -14.94
C GLU A 112 17.32 4.57 -14.95
N THR A 113 16.94 5.09 -13.78
CA THR A 113 15.82 6.01 -13.65
C THR A 113 16.06 7.34 -14.38
N ALA A 114 17.27 7.88 -14.32
CA ALA A 114 17.63 9.09 -15.04
C ALA A 114 17.62 8.88 -16.57
N LEU A 115 17.94 7.67 -17.03
CA LEU A 115 17.82 7.31 -18.46
C LEU A 115 16.36 7.13 -18.88
N PHE A 116 15.51 6.57 -18.01
CA PHE A 116 14.09 6.35 -18.27
C PHE A 116 13.32 7.67 -18.39
N ASN A 117 13.55 8.60 -17.47
CA ASN A 117 12.94 9.93 -17.50
C ASN A 117 13.94 10.99 -17.04
N PRO A 118 14.69 11.59 -17.99
CA PRO A 118 15.70 12.60 -17.66
C PRO A 118 15.16 13.89 -17.04
N ALA A 119 13.86 14.15 -17.17
CA ALA A 119 13.21 15.32 -16.61
C ALA A 119 12.65 15.09 -15.20
N ALA A 120 12.62 13.85 -14.71
CA ALA A 120 12.09 13.53 -13.40
C ALA A 120 13.03 14.01 -12.29
N VAL A 121 12.44 14.58 -11.26
CA VAL A 121 13.16 14.95 -10.03
C VAL A 121 13.22 13.71 -9.14
N LEU A 122 14.42 13.28 -8.77
CA LEU A 122 14.66 12.22 -7.81
C LEU A 122 14.89 12.84 -6.44
N ASP A 123 13.99 12.54 -5.51
CA ASP A 123 14.11 12.97 -4.11
C ASP A 123 15.12 12.12 -3.32
N GLY A 124 15.62 11.05 -3.90
CA GLY A 124 16.60 10.10 -3.34
C GLY A 124 16.20 8.65 -3.54
N VAL A 125 16.71 7.78 -2.68
CA VAL A 125 16.44 6.34 -2.67
C VAL A 125 15.96 5.92 -1.29
N ILE A 126 14.81 5.27 -1.23
CA ILE A 126 14.31 4.62 -0.01
C ILE A 126 15.06 3.30 0.18
N VAL A 127 15.70 3.14 1.31
CA VAL A 127 16.21 1.86 1.82
C VAL A 127 15.19 1.34 2.82
N ALA A 128 14.53 0.24 2.51
CA ALA A 128 13.49 -0.34 3.33
C ALA A 128 13.86 -1.76 3.76
N ARG A 129 13.53 -2.12 5.00
CA ARG A 129 13.62 -3.48 5.49
C ARG A 129 12.74 -4.40 4.63
N MET A 130 13.28 -5.53 4.17
CA MET A 130 12.47 -6.58 3.55
C MET A 130 11.48 -7.16 4.58
N VAL A 131 10.25 -7.33 4.14
CA VAL A 131 9.23 -8.04 4.91
C VAL A 131 9.23 -9.51 4.50
N GLU A 132 8.80 -10.38 5.41
CA GLU A 132 8.62 -11.79 5.10
C GLU A 132 7.60 -11.98 3.98
N PRO A 133 7.83 -12.98 3.10
CA PRO A 133 6.87 -13.30 2.06
C PRO A 133 5.48 -13.60 2.61
N GLY A 134 4.46 -13.06 1.96
CA GLY A 134 3.06 -13.22 2.39
C GLY A 134 2.10 -13.04 1.23
N ILE A 135 0.81 -13.06 1.54
CA ILE A 135 -0.22 -12.75 0.56
C ILE A 135 -0.30 -11.23 0.41
N GLU A 136 -0.01 -10.75 -0.79
CA GLU A 136 -0.11 -9.33 -1.10
C GLU A 136 -1.57 -8.95 -1.36
N MET A 137 -2.04 -7.91 -0.67
CA MET A 137 -3.37 -7.36 -0.85
C MET A 137 -3.26 -5.88 -1.25
N VAL A 138 -4.18 -5.43 -2.09
CA VAL A 138 -4.35 -4.02 -2.42
C VAL A 138 -5.61 -3.49 -1.74
N ILE A 139 -5.48 -2.33 -1.09
CA ILE A 139 -6.59 -1.53 -0.58
C ILE A 139 -6.45 -0.15 -1.21
N GLY A 140 -7.46 0.27 -1.96
CA GLY A 140 -7.47 1.56 -2.64
C GLY A 140 -8.71 2.37 -2.28
N LEU A 141 -8.54 3.68 -2.15
CA LEU A 141 -9.64 4.63 -1.98
C LEU A 141 -9.64 5.58 -3.17
N ASN A 142 -10.79 5.74 -3.79
CA ASN A 142 -10.99 6.70 -4.87
C ASN A 142 -12.20 7.58 -4.57
N ARG A 143 -12.17 8.82 -5.03
CA ARG A 143 -13.31 9.73 -4.98
C ARG A 143 -13.99 9.77 -6.33
N ASP A 144 -15.13 9.13 -6.41
CA ASP A 144 -15.97 9.16 -7.59
C ASP A 144 -16.84 10.44 -7.60
N PRO A 145 -16.94 11.17 -8.72
CA PRO A 145 -17.71 12.41 -8.79
C PRO A 145 -19.20 12.21 -8.52
N SER A 146 -19.77 11.05 -8.85
CA SER A 146 -21.19 10.75 -8.72
C SER A 146 -21.54 10.04 -7.42
N PHE A 147 -20.66 9.13 -6.96
CA PHE A 147 -20.93 8.24 -5.84
C PHE A 147 -20.18 8.61 -4.55
N GLY A 148 -19.24 9.56 -4.60
CA GLY A 148 -18.42 9.93 -3.46
C GLY A 148 -17.25 8.98 -3.27
N ASN A 149 -16.84 8.74 -2.01
CA ASN A 149 -15.69 7.89 -1.74
C ASN A 149 -16.01 6.41 -1.95
N VAL A 150 -15.17 5.74 -2.72
CA VAL A 150 -15.27 4.33 -3.08
C VAL A 150 -14.02 3.62 -2.61
N ILE A 151 -14.19 2.53 -1.86
CA ILE A 151 -13.10 1.68 -1.42
C ILE A 151 -13.06 0.40 -2.26
N MET A 152 -11.84 -0.02 -2.59
CA MET A 152 -11.54 -1.25 -3.33
C MET A 152 -10.60 -2.11 -2.50
N VAL A 153 -10.81 -3.42 -2.53
CA VAL A 153 -9.88 -4.41 -1.99
C VAL A 153 -9.72 -5.55 -2.98
N GLY A 154 -8.52 -6.09 -3.09
CA GLY A 154 -8.23 -7.22 -3.96
C GLY A 154 -6.88 -7.85 -3.68
N LEU A 155 -6.49 -8.86 -4.46
CA LEU A 155 -5.14 -9.40 -4.47
C LEU A 155 -4.18 -8.35 -5.01
N GLY A 156 -3.02 -8.24 -4.37
CA GLY A 156 -1.94 -7.36 -4.77
C GLY A 156 -0.95 -8.00 -5.74
N GLY A 157 0.16 -7.31 -5.97
CA GLY A 157 1.23 -7.75 -6.85
C GLY A 157 0.79 -7.88 -8.30
N VAL A 158 1.45 -8.75 -9.05
CA VAL A 158 1.17 -9.02 -10.47
C VAL A 158 -0.25 -9.56 -10.74
N PHE A 159 -0.93 -10.05 -9.72
CA PHE A 159 -2.27 -10.62 -9.85
C PHE A 159 -3.37 -9.58 -10.02
N VAL A 160 -3.14 -8.32 -9.61
CA VAL A 160 -4.13 -7.23 -9.76
C VAL A 160 -4.48 -7.03 -11.23
N GLU A 161 -3.46 -6.99 -12.08
CA GLU A 161 -3.62 -6.68 -13.52
C GLU A 161 -4.17 -7.88 -14.31
N VAL A 162 -3.85 -9.10 -13.87
CA VAL A 162 -4.19 -10.32 -14.63
C VAL A 162 -5.55 -10.91 -14.23
N MET A 163 -5.88 -10.88 -12.94
CA MET A 163 -7.07 -11.58 -12.42
C MET A 163 -8.29 -10.70 -12.22
N GLU A 164 -8.10 -9.38 -12.14
CA GLU A 164 -9.17 -8.39 -11.85
C GLU A 164 -10.07 -8.84 -10.68
N ASP A 165 -9.45 -9.47 -9.66
CA ASP A 165 -10.15 -10.01 -8.51
C ASP A 165 -10.25 -8.91 -7.44
N ILE A 166 -11.23 -8.05 -7.61
CA ILE A 166 -11.47 -6.90 -6.76
C ILE A 166 -12.90 -6.85 -6.25
N ALA A 167 -13.08 -6.37 -5.03
CA ALA A 167 -14.36 -6.03 -4.43
C ALA A 167 -14.41 -4.53 -4.17
N ILE A 168 -15.51 -3.89 -4.59
CA ILE A 168 -15.70 -2.44 -4.49
C ILE A 168 -16.93 -2.15 -3.65
N ARG A 169 -16.86 -1.12 -2.78
CA ARG A 169 -18.00 -0.61 -1.98
C ARG A 169 -17.94 0.91 -1.86
N LEU A 170 -19.10 1.50 -1.67
CA LEU A 170 -19.21 2.92 -1.30
C LEU A 170 -18.80 3.09 0.17
N CYS A 171 -17.98 4.10 0.46
CA CYS A 171 -17.65 4.47 1.83
C CYS A 171 -18.81 5.24 2.50
N PRO A 172 -18.96 5.05 3.81
CA PRO A 172 -18.17 4.25 4.72
C PRO A 172 -18.57 2.77 4.67
N VAL A 173 -17.63 1.87 4.92
CA VAL A 173 -17.88 0.44 5.12
C VAL A 173 -17.77 0.08 6.60
N THR A 174 -18.53 -0.93 7.03
CA THR A 174 -18.39 -1.51 8.37
C THR A 174 -17.41 -2.68 8.35
N PRO A 175 -16.83 -3.10 9.49
CA PRO A 175 -15.99 -4.30 9.54
C PRO A 175 -16.67 -5.55 8.97
N VAL A 176 -17.98 -5.69 9.19
CA VAL A 176 -18.76 -6.81 8.62
C VAL A 176 -18.81 -6.72 7.09
N GLU A 177 -19.01 -5.53 6.53
CA GLU A 177 -18.98 -5.34 5.08
C GLU A 177 -17.59 -5.56 4.51
N ALA A 178 -16.53 -5.14 5.21
CA ALA A 178 -15.16 -5.41 4.82
C ALA A 178 -14.86 -6.93 4.77
N ILE A 179 -15.33 -7.70 5.77
CA ILE A 179 -15.24 -9.18 5.75
C ILE A 179 -16.01 -9.73 4.55
N HIS A 180 -17.21 -9.24 4.25
CA HIS A 180 -17.96 -9.67 3.07
C HIS A 180 -17.24 -9.32 1.76
N MET A 181 -16.55 -8.18 1.69
CA MET A 181 -15.71 -7.86 0.53
C MET A 181 -14.61 -8.91 0.32
N LEU A 182 -13.88 -9.25 1.39
CA LEU A 182 -12.83 -10.27 1.35
C LEU A 182 -13.37 -11.66 0.99
N ASP A 183 -14.54 -12.04 1.50
CA ASP A 183 -15.18 -13.33 1.19
C ASP A 183 -15.76 -13.39 -0.24
N SER A 184 -16.03 -12.25 -0.86
CA SER A 184 -16.53 -12.18 -2.24
C SER A 184 -15.45 -12.29 -3.31
N LEU A 185 -14.16 -12.18 -2.93
CA LEU A 185 -13.04 -12.33 -3.86
C LEU A 185 -12.93 -13.77 -4.35
N LYS A 186 -12.53 -13.95 -5.60
CA LYS A 186 -12.22 -15.28 -6.17
C LYS A 186 -11.07 -15.94 -5.41
N CYS A 187 -10.12 -15.11 -4.92
CA CYS A 187 -9.00 -15.55 -4.10
C CYS A 187 -9.34 -15.85 -2.63
N ALA A 188 -10.58 -15.69 -2.19
CA ALA A 188 -10.99 -15.96 -0.81
C ALA A 188 -10.52 -17.32 -0.25
N PRO A 189 -10.47 -18.43 -1.03
CA PRO A 189 -9.88 -19.68 -0.55
C PRO A 189 -8.40 -19.57 -0.20
N ILE A 190 -7.63 -18.74 -0.90
CA ILE A 190 -6.20 -18.49 -0.62
C ILE A 190 -6.08 -17.77 0.74
N LEU A 191 -6.93 -16.78 1.00
CA LEU A 191 -6.96 -16.06 2.28
C LEU A 191 -7.30 -16.99 3.47
N LYS A 192 -8.00 -18.09 3.21
CA LYS A 192 -8.35 -19.14 4.20
C LYS A 192 -7.24 -20.20 4.38
N GLY A 193 -6.10 -20.05 3.73
CA GLY A 193 -4.99 -21.00 3.83
C GLY A 193 -5.17 -22.24 2.96
N ALA A 194 -5.65 -22.08 1.72
CA ALA A 194 -5.77 -23.21 0.79
C ALA A 194 -4.46 -23.99 0.65
N ARG A 195 -4.55 -25.32 0.59
CA ARG A 195 -3.42 -26.24 0.46
C ARG A 195 -2.34 -26.13 1.56
N GLY A 196 -2.74 -25.74 2.78
CA GLY A 196 -1.80 -25.59 3.90
C GLY A 196 -0.97 -24.32 3.87
N GLY A 197 -1.31 -23.35 3.03
CA GLY A 197 -0.72 -22.02 3.03
C GLY A 197 -1.08 -21.19 4.27
N PRO A 198 -0.43 -20.05 4.47
CA PRO A 198 -0.72 -19.19 5.62
C PRO A 198 -2.15 -18.67 5.56
N GLN A 199 -2.82 -18.69 6.70
CA GLN A 199 -4.15 -18.10 6.85
C GLN A 199 -4.02 -16.61 7.16
N VAL A 200 -4.78 -15.78 6.46
CA VAL A 200 -4.86 -14.34 6.71
C VAL A 200 -5.81 -14.07 7.88
N ASP A 201 -5.38 -13.20 8.80
CA ASP A 201 -6.24 -12.65 9.84
C ASP A 201 -7.21 -11.63 9.21
N LYS A 202 -8.38 -12.13 8.81
CA LYS A 202 -9.39 -11.33 8.11
C LYS A 202 -9.96 -10.22 8.97
N GLU A 203 -10.06 -10.41 10.27
CA GLU A 203 -10.57 -9.42 11.21
C GLU A 203 -9.61 -8.22 11.26
N LYS A 204 -8.30 -8.46 11.34
CA LYS A 204 -7.30 -7.38 11.26
C LYS A 204 -7.29 -6.70 9.90
N LEU A 205 -7.40 -7.47 8.81
CA LEU A 205 -7.46 -6.90 7.47
C LEU A 205 -8.73 -6.05 7.28
N ALA A 206 -9.88 -6.51 7.80
CA ALA A 206 -11.13 -5.76 7.76
C ALA A 206 -11.09 -4.45 8.57
N GLN A 207 -10.28 -4.38 9.62
CA GLN A 207 -10.04 -3.13 10.36
C GLN A 207 -9.20 -2.12 9.59
N MET A 208 -8.44 -2.56 8.60
CA MET A 208 -7.64 -1.67 7.72
C MET A 208 -8.46 -1.14 6.54
N ILE A 209 -9.54 -1.83 6.17
CA ILE A 209 -10.50 -1.44 5.15
C ILE A 209 -11.50 -0.44 5.71
#